data_9e7758e19d5ef2613de65a04d59a520b
#
_entry.id   9e7758e19d5ef2613de65a04d59a520b
#
_cell.length_a   1.000
_cell.length_b   1.000
_cell.length_c   1.000
_cell.angle_alpha   90.00
_cell.angle_beta   90.00
_cell.angle_gamma   90.00
#
_symmetry.space_group_name_H-M   'P 1'
#
loop_
_entity.id
_entity.type
_entity.pdbx_description
1 polymer ?
#
loop_
_entity_poly.entity_id
_entity_poly.type
_entity_poly.pdbx_seq_one_letter_code
_entity_poly.pdbx_strand_id
1 'polypeptide(L)'
;PQAPGMAIKPLRASSESGMFSAVIQVKGGTELKNLVYLGAMDMLVLSGTLNYPGGPMAGALAPGTWGYIPANAKVDRFVAVEDVEFLGNFYGAVAFLNENGGVSSILTALDLLAAAKEEGVTLVPNTLAECMQERPPAYEGQAEPLAIAGTNTKALVAEAENIADVGRSVHPHFVDTRAIPWIENPSVPDMGLKVLRVSEETGITSLIVRHNGVAGPHYHLGAADFMVLNGRIGYRAGPPEGYGPGVWFYEPAGARHEETQRVSDEDLIYTANVYGPLQFDEGVGTPIIEVLSWMQYKELAAAAGVDLVHNTFE
;
A
#
# COMPACT_ATOMS: atom_id res chain seq x y z
N PRO A 1 -0.19 -9.82 21.55
CA PRO A 1 0.70 -9.89 20.40
C PRO A 1 1.02 -11.32 20.04
N GLN A 2 1.01 -11.66 18.75
CA GLN A 2 1.31 -13.00 18.25
C GLN A 2 2.79 -13.38 18.43
N ALA A 3 3.66 -12.37 18.58
CA ALA A 3 5.06 -12.56 18.90
C ALA A 3 5.54 -11.49 19.90
N PRO A 4 6.42 -11.84 20.86
CA PRO A 4 7.05 -10.86 21.73
C PRO A 4 7.82 -9.82 20.89
N GLY A 5 7.75 -8.55 21.29
CA GLY A 5 8.41 -7.43 20.59
C GLY A 5 7.70 -6.93 19.33
N MET A 6 6.53 -7.46 19.00
CA MET A 6 5.70 -6.97 17.88
C MET A 6 4.47 -6.24 18.41
N ALA A 7 4.13 -5.11 17.79
CA ALA A 7 2.87 -4.39 17.99
C ALA A 7 2.20 -4.15 16.63
N ILE A 8 0.87 -4.10 16.63
CA ILE A 8 0.06 -3.94 15.43
C ILE A 8 -0.88 -2.75 15.66
N LYS A 9 -0.83 -1.77 14.76
CA LYS A 9 -1.82 -0.71 14.66
C LYS A 9 -2.74 -1.04 13.48
N PRO A 10 -3.95 -1.58 13.73
CA PRO A 10 -4.86 -1.94 12.67
C PRO A 10 -5.41 -0.68 11.99
N LEU A 11 -5.49 -0.70 10.67
CA LEU A 11 -6.06 0.36 9.84
C LEU A 11 -7.41 -0.07 9.27
N ARG A 12 -7.45 -1.27 8.71
CA ARG A 12 -8.62 -1.87 8.08
C ARG A 12 -8.59 -3.39 8.28
N ALA A 13 -9.74 -4.00 8.43
CA ALA A 13 -9.90 -5.45 8.40
C ALA A 13 -11.25 -5.82 7.79
N SER A 14 -11.26 -6.82 6.90
CA SER A 14 -12.45 -7.29 6.20
C SER A 14 -12.77 -8.73 6.61
N SER A 15 -13.96 -8.93 7.16
CA SER A 15 -14.46 -10.29 7.46
C SER A 15 -14.91 -11.03 6.20
N GLU A 16 -15.21 -10.32 5.12
CA GLU A 16 -15.62 -10.92 3.84
C GLU A 16 -14.44 -11.52 3.09
N SER A 17 -13.38 -10.74 2.88
CA SER A 17 -12.23 -11.16 2.08
C SER A 17 -11.10 -11.79 2.91
N GLY A 18 -11.10 -11.60 4.24
CA GLY A 18 -9.98 -11.97 5.11
C GLY A 18 -8.77 -11.03 4.99
N MET A 19 -8.85 -10.00 4.15
CA MET A 19 -7.78 -9.01 3.99
C MET A 19 -7.74 -8.04 5.18
N PHE A 20 -6.54 -7.56 5.50
CA PHE A 20 -6.37 -6.49 6.47
C PHE A 20 -5.13 -5.64 6.15
N SER A 21 -5.17 -4.39 6.60
CA SER A 21 -4.06 -3.44 6.51
C SER A 21 -3.70 -2.94 7.90
N ALA A 22 -2.42 -2.83 8.17
CA ALA A 22 -1.93 -2.40 9.47
C ALA A 22 -0.54 -1.75 9.36
N VAL A 23 -0.19 -0.90 10.33
CA VAL A 23 1.20 -0.58 10.61
C VAL A 23 1.71 -1.57 11.65
N ILE A 24 2.79 -2.24 11.31
CA ILE A 24 3.45 -3.22 12.18
C ILE A 24 4.71 -2.57 12.74
N GLN A 25 4.85 -2.61 14.07
CA GLN A 25 6.07 -2.26 14.76
C GLN A 25 6.77 -3.52 15.27
N VAL A 26 8.07 -3.62 15.03
CA VAL A 26 8.91 -4.71 15.52
C VAL A 26 10.10 -4.10 16.27
N LYS A 27 10.28 -4.46 17.53
CA LYS A 27 11.38 -3.98 18.36
C LYS A 27 12.74 -4.49 17.88
N GLY A 28 13.73 -3.63 17.93
CA GLY A 28 15.13 -3.96 17.61
C GLY A 28 15.61 -5.21 18.34
N GLY A 29 16.32 -6.07 17.63
CA GLY A 29 16.75 -7.37 18.09
C GLY A 29 15.67 -8.46 18.10
N THR A 30 14.41 -8.13 17.78
CA THR A 30 13.37 -9.14 17.64
C THR A 30 13.60 -9.98 16.39
N GLU A 31 13.48 -11.28 16.56
CA GLU A 31 13.56 -12.27 15.50
C GLU A 31 12.20 -12.96 15.36
N LEU A 32 11.63 -12.93 14.18
CA LEU A 32 10.43 -13.68 13.82
C LEU A 32 10.80 -14.85 12.91
N LYS A 33 10.29 -16.03 13.26
CA LYS A 33 10.65 -17.28 12.60
C LYS A 33 9.41 -18.04 12.13
N ASN A 34 9.61 -18.86 11.09
CA ASN A 34 8.65 -19.83 10.64
C ASN A 34 7.26 -19.24 10.37
N LEU A 35 7.20 -18.17 9.58
CA LEU A 35 5.97 -17.55 9.13
C LEU A 35 5.52 -18.18 7.81
N VAL A 36 4.22 -18.42 7.66
CA VAL A 36 3.61 -18.79 6.38
C VAL A 36 2.52 -17.77 6.07
N TYR A 37 2.69 -17.05 4.96
CA TYR A 37 1.69 -16.13 4.44
C TYR A 37 0.67 -16.94 3.65
N LEU A 38 -0.50 -17.22 4.24
CA LEU A 38 -1.56 -18.01 3.58
C LEU A 38 -2.20 -17.22 2.42
N GLY A 39 -2.31 -15.90 2.57
CA GLY A 39 -2.47 -14.96 1.47
C GLY A 39 -1.15 -14.26 1.17
N ALA A 40 -1.09 -13.49 0.10
CA ALA A 40 0.07 -12.66 -0.15
C ALA A 40 0.15 -11.47 0.84
N MET A 41 1.28 -10.79 0.88
CA MET A 41 1.46 -9.53 1.61
C MET A 41 2.35 -8.58 0.79
N ASP A 42 1.99 -7.30 0.74
CA ASP A 42 2.94 -6.26 0.39
C ASP A 42 3.29 -5.41 1.62
N MET A 43 4.47 -4.80 1.58
CA MET A 43 4.93 -3.93 2.65
C MET A 43 5.69 -2.71 2.13
N LEU A 44 5.58 -1.59 2.83
CA LEU A 44 6.48 -0.44 2.72
C LEU A 44 7.15 -0.21 4.06
N VAL A 45 8.48 -0.29 4.12
CA VAL A 45 9.24 0.02 5.33
C VAL A 45 9.23 1.53 5.55
N LEU A 46 8.72 1.96 6.71
CA LEU A 46 8.56 3.37 7.10
C LEU A 46 9.76 3.86 7.91
N SER A 47 10.27 3.03 8.81
CA SER A 47 11.45 3.32 9.64
C SER A 47 12.17 2.06 10.05
N GLY A 48 13.46 2.19 10.37
CA GLY A 48 14.30 1.06 10.77
C GLY A 48 14.63 0.09 9.63
N THR A 49 15.26 -1.04 9.94
CA THR A 49 15.72 -2.00 8.93
C THR A 49 15.29 -3.42 9.28
N LEU A 50 14.56 -4.09 8.37
CA LEU A 50 14.30 -5.52 8.40
C LEU A 50 15.40 -6.26 7.66
N ASN A 51 15.99 -7.29 8.26
CA ASN A 51 16.98 -8.13 7.61
C ASN A 51 16.44 -9.55 7.44
N TYR A 52 16.43 -10.03 6.21
CA TYR A 52 16.16 -11.43 5.85
C TYR A 52 17.50 -12.11 5.59
N PRO A 53 17.97 -13.00 6.49
CA PRO A 53 19.31 -13.58 6.37
C PRO A 53 19.42 -14.68 5.31
N GLY A 54 18.30 -15.08 4.71
CA GLY A 54 18.26 -16.12 3.68
C GLY A 54 16.88 -16.27 3.06
N GLY A 55 16.77 -17.21 2.09
CA GLY A 55 15.54 -17.44 1.34
C GLY A 55 15.31 -16.44 0.22
N PRO A 56 14.13 -16.49 -0.43
CA PRO A 56 13.82 -15.64 -1.58
C PRO A 56 13.81 -14.13 -1.28
N MET A 57 13.59 -13.75 -0.02
CA MET A 57 13.61 -12.35 0.42
C MET A 57 15.00 -11.91 0.94
N ALA A 58 16.07 -12.71 0.75
CA ALA A 58 17.36 -12.41 1.36
C ALA A 58 17.87 -11.00 1.05
N GLY A 59 18.08 -10.21 2.11
CA GLY A 59 18.50 -8.83 2.00
C GLY A 59 18.07 -7.97 3.19
N ALA A 60 18.49 -6.71 3.18
CA ALA A 60 18.12 -5.70 4.17
C ALA A 60 17.14 -4.71 3.56
N LEU A 61 15.95 -4.62 4.14
CA LEU A 61 14.89 -3.72 3.71
C LEU A 61 14.92 -2.48 4.63
N ALA A 62 15.43 -1.39 4.08
CA ALA A 62 15.54 -0.09 4.75
C ALA A 62 14.30 0.79 4.48
N PRO A 63 14.16 1.95 5.14
CA PRO A 63 13.06 2.88 4.88
C PRO A 63 12.95 3.25 3.40
N GLY A 64 11.73 3.22 2.87
CA GLY A 64 11.44 3.42 1.45
C GLY A 64 11.51 2.13 0.60
N THR A 65 11.92 1.00 1.18
CA THR A 65 11.83 -0.29 0.49
C THR A 65 10.39 -0.79 0.48
N TRP A 66 9.89 -1.08 -0.71
CA TRP A 66 8.64 -1.80 -0.93
C TRP A 66 8.93 -3.25 -1.29
N GLY A 67 8.20 -4.18 -0.69
CA GLY A 67 8.37 -5.61 -0.91
C GLY A 67 7.06 -6.36 -1.08
N TYR A 68 7.12 -7.51 -1.75
CA TYR A 68 5.97 -8.38 -1.95
C TYR A 68 6.31 -9.83 -1.59
N ILE A 69 5.53 -10.41 -0.73
CA ILE A 69 5.60 -11.81 -0.32
C ILE A 69 4.40 -12.55 -0.92
N PRO A 70 4.62 -13.50 -1.83
CA PRO A 70 3.54 -14.25 -2.48
C PRO A 70 2.70 -15.08 -1.52
N ALA A 71 1.48 -15.44 -1.94
CA ALA A 71 0.64 -16.38 -1.21
C ALA A 71 1.32 -17.75 -1.05
N ASN A 72 1.09 -18.39 0.09
CA ASN A 72 1.69 -19.66 0.53
C ASN A 72 3.22 -19.61 0.71
N ALA A 73 3.80 -18.41 0.70
CA ALA A 73 5.22 -18.25 0.94
C ALA A 73 5.56 -18.56 2.39
N LYS A 74 6.62 -19.35 2.57
CA LYS A 74 7.24 -19.58 3.87
C LYS A 74 8.43 -18.64 4.04
N VAL A 75 8.44 -17.88 5.11
CA VAL A 75 9.56 -17.05 5.54
C VAL A 75 10.15 -17.69 6.80
N ASP A 76 11.34 -18.26 6.62
CA ASP A 76 11.99 -18.99 7.72
C ASP A 76 12.41 -18.05 8.85
N ARG A 77 12.89 -16.86 8.50
CA ARG A 77 13.39 -15.90 9.49
C ARG A 77 13.47 -14.48 8.94
N PHE A 78 13.11 -13.50 9.76
CA PHE A 78 13.58 -12.12 9.61
C PHE A 78 13.95 -11.51 10.97
N VAL A 79 14.80 -10.48 10.95
CA VAL A 79 15.33 -9.82 12.14
C VAL A 79 15.12 -8.32 12.00
N ALA A 80 14.55 -7.69 13.03
CA ALA A 80 14.57 -6.24 13.15
C ALA A 80 15.96 -5.82 13.66
N VAL A 81 16.74 -5.12 12.85
CA VAL A 81 18.08 -4.66 13.22
C VAL A 81 18.00 -3.59 14.33
N GLU A 82 17.00 -2.75 14.22
CA GLU A 82 16.60 -1.69 15.16
C GLU A 82 15.08 -1.69 15.29
N ASP A 83 14.48 -0.73 16.00
CA ASP A 83 13.01 -0.60 16.00
C ASP A 83 12.52 -0.29 14.57
N VAL A 84 11.68 -1.14 14.04
CA VAL A 84 11.17 -1.08 12.67
C VAL A 84 9.68 -0.79 12.67
N GLU A 85 9.25 0.09 11.76
CA GLU A 85 7.84 0.22 11.40
C GLU A 85 7.66 0.00 9.90
N PHE A 86 6.62 -0.75 9.52
CA PHE A 86 6.23 -0.89 8.12
C PHE A 86 4.71 -0.90 7.98
N LEU A 87 4.22 -0.31 6.90
CA LEU A 87 2.85 -0.49 6.42
C LEU A 87 2.78 -1.86 5.76
N GLY A 88 1.82 -2.69 6.14
CA GLY A 88 1.57 -4.00 5.53
C GLY A 88 0.12 -4.14 5.09
N ASN A 89 -0.07 -4.59 3.85
CA ASN A 89 -1.35 -5.03 3.32
C ASN A 89 -1.33 -6.55 3.20
N PHE A 90 -2.16 -7.20 3.96
CA PHE A 90 -2.26 -8.66 4.04
C PHE A 90 -3.48 -9.12 3.25
N TYR A 91 -3.24 -9.93 2.23
CA TYR A 91 -4.31 -10.48 1.37
C TYR A 91 -4.90 -11.78 1.91
N GLY A 92 -4.55 -12.12 3.15
CA GLY A 92 -5.06 -13.28 3.88
C GLY A 92 -4.34 -13.45 5.22
N ALA A 93 -4.58 -14.57 5.88
CA ALA A 93 -4.04 -14.86 7.18
C ALA A 93 -2.53 -15.17 7.16
N VAL A 94 -1.87 -14.98 8.30
CA VAL A 94 -0.48 -15.38 8.54
C VAL A 94 -0.43 -16.46 9.58
N ALA A 95 0.15 -17.61 9.25
CA ALA A 95 0.38 -18.70 10.20
C ALA A 95 1.77 -18.64 10.81
N PHE A 96 1.85 -18.86 12.11
CA PHE A 96 3.10 -19.00 12.86
C PHE A 96 3.30 -20.49 13.16
N LEU A 97 4.44 -21.03 12.76
CA LEU A 97 4.74 -22.44 12.98
C LEU A 97 5.67 -22.61 14.18
N ASN A 98 5.49 -23.73 14.90
CA ASN A 98 6.40 -24.17 15.92
C ASN A 98 7.65 -24.85 15.30
N GLU A 99 8.61 -25.23 16.15
CA GLU A 99 9.88 -25.86 15.70
C GLU A 99 9.67 -27.20 14.96
N ASN A 100 8.55 -27.87 15.17
CA ASN A 100 8.19 -29.12 14.51
C ASN A 100 7.40 -28.91 13.20
N GLY A 101 7.19 -27.64 12.78
CA GLY A 101 6.44 -27.29 11.57
C GLY A 101 4.93 -27.31 11.74
N GLY A 102 4.41 -27.60 12.93
CA GLY A 102 2.97 -27.49 13.24
C GLY A 102 2.55 -26.04 13.44
N VAL A 103 1.29 -25.72 13.12
CA VAL A 103 0.73 -24.37 13.35
C VAL A 103 0.61 -24.11 14.86
N SER A 104 1.26 -23.06 15.34
CA SER A 104 1.16 -22.60 16.74
C SER A 104 0.06 -21.55 16.93
N SER A 105 -0.09 -20.65 15.96
CA SER A 105 -1.14 -19.63 15.93
C SER A 105 -1.37 -19.14 14.50
N ILE A 106 -2.51 -18.48 14.28
CA ILE A 106 -2.84 -17.83 13.02
C ILE A 106 -3.29 -16.41 13.36
N LEU A 107 -2.81 -15.43 12.61
CA LEU A 107 -3.27 -14.05 12.63
C LEU A 107 -4.23 -13.85 11.46
N THR A 108 -5.45 -13.42 11.74
CA THR A 108 -6.51 -13.22 10.77
C THR A 108 -7.09 -11.80 10.84
N ALA A 109 -7.89 -11.41 9.84
CA ALA A 109 -8.67 -10.17 9.90
C ALA A 109 -9.63 -10.15 11.11
N LEU A 110 -10.17 -11.31 11.53
CA LEU A 110 -11.07 -11.39 12.68
C LEU A 110 -10.35 -11.08 14.00
N ASP A 111 -9.09 -11.45 14.13
CA ASP A 111 -8.28 -11.11 15.31
C ASP A 111 -8.06 -9.60 15.39
N LEU A 112 -7.83 -8.93 14.24
CA LEU A 112 -7.71 -7.48 14.19
C LEU A 112 -9.03 -6.77 14.51
N LEU A 113 -10.16 -7.27 14.01
CA LEU A 113 -11.49 -6.74 14.34
C LEU A 113 -11.78 -6.87 15.84
N ALA A 114 -11.46 -8.04 16.43
CA ALA A 114 -11.63 -8.26 17.85
C ALA A 114 -10.75 -7.32 18.70
N ALA A 115 -9.47 -7.22 18.36
CA ALA A 115 -8.52 -6.34 19.04
C ALA A 115 -8.92 -4.87 18.92
N ALA A 116 -9.30 -4.40 17.72
CA ALA A 116 -9.76 -3.03 17.53
C ALA A 116 -11.00 -2.71 18.38
N LYS A 117 -11.94 -3.65 18.46
CA LYS A 117 -13.13 -3.50 19.31
C LYS A 117 -12.79 -3.44 20.81
N GLU A 118 -11.87 -4.29 21.26
CA GLU A 118 -11.42 -4.33 22.67
C GLU A 118 -10.72 -3.03 23.07
N GLU A 119 -9.86 -2.51 22.18
CA GLU A 119 -9.09 -1.28 22.40
C GLU A 119 -9.86 0.00 22.06
N GLY A 120 -11.09 -0.09 21.56
CA GLY A 120 -11.90 1.06 21.15
C GLY A 120 -11.35 1.80 19.92
N VAL A 121 -10.62 1.09 19.05
CA VAL A 121 -10.04 1.66 17.82
C VAL A 121 -11.07 1.58 16.70
N THR A 122 -11.32 2.71 16.03
CA THR A 122 -12.16 2.77 14.84
C THR A 122 -11.32 2.38 13.62
N LEU A 123 -11.79 1.41 12.85
CA LEU A 123 -11.17 0.98 11.60
C LEU A 123 -11.83 1.71 10.42
N VAL A 124 -11.06 1.83 9.33
CA VAL A 124 -11.59 2.38 8.07
C VAL A 124 -12.62 1.41 7.48
N PRO A 125 -13.79 1.90 7.03
CA PRO A 125 -14.84 1.11 6.41
C PRO A 125 -14.38 0.34 5.15
N ASN A 126 -15.03 -0.80 4.87
CA ASN A 126 -14.70 -1.67 3.73
C ASN A 126 -15.55 -1.43 2.50
N THR A 127 -16.76 -0.88 2.66
CA THR A 127 -17.75 -0.76 1.58
C THR A 127 -18.32 0.64 1.49
N LEU A 128 -18.85 0.99 0.32
CA LEU A 128 -19.58 2.25 0.14
C LEU A 128 -20.75 2.38 1.12
N ALA A 129 -21.45 1.29 1.38
CA ALA A 129 -22.61 1.29 2.29
C ALA A 129 -22.17 1.64 3.73
N GLU A 130 -21.04 1.12 4.19
CA GLU A 130 -20.47 1.49 5.49
C GLU A 130 -20.00 2.95 5.51
N CYS A 131 -19.30 3.41 4.46
CA CYS A 131 -18.88 4.81 4.33
C CYS A 131 -20.07 5.78 4.36
N MET A 132 -21.15 5.45 3.68
CA MET A 132 -22.33 6.31 3.54
C MET A 132 -23.23 6.33 4.78
N GLN A 133 -23.13 5.36 5.68
CA GLN A 133 -23.92 5.35 6.92
C GLN A 133 -23.55 6.51 7.86
N GLU A 134 -22.32 6.97 7.81
CA GLU A 134 -21.78 8.00 8.69
C GLU A 134 -21.74 9.38 8.04
N ARG A 135 -22.12 9.52 6.76
CA ARG A 135 -21.89 10.73 5.99
C ARG A 135 -23.09 11.19 5.16
N PRO A 136 -23.21 12.52 4.95
CA PRO A 136 -24.27 13.08 4.12
C PRO A 136 -24.15 12.66 2.64
N PRO A 137 -25.24 12.78 1.85
CA PRO A 137 -25.30 12.33 0.46
C PRO A 137 -24.26 12.95 -0.49
N ALA A 138 -23.61 14.03 -0.11
CA ALA A 138 -22.52 14.66 -0.89
C ALA A 138 -21.17 13.98 -0.75
N TYR A 139 -21.05 12.92 0.07
CA TYR A 139 -19.81 12.18 0.25
C TYR A 139 -19.51 11.30 -0.97
N GLU A 140 -18.28 11.36 -1.46
CA GLU A 140 -17.85 10.71 -2.70
C GLU A 140 -17.41 9.25 -2.54
N GLY A 141 -17.87 8.55 -1.52
CA GLY A 141 -17.52 7.14 -1.27
C GLY A 141 -16.16 6.91 -0.61
N GLN A 142 -15.55 7.96 -0.10
CA GLN A 142 -14.26 7.93 0.57
C GLN A 142 -14.42 7.63 2.07
N ALA A 143 -13.60 6.72 2.59
CA ALA A 143 -13.52 6.47 4.01
C ALA A 143 -12.78 7.60 4.74
N GLU A 144 -13.05 7.79 6.04
CA GLU A 144 -12.29 8.71 6.87
C GLU A 144 -10.85 8.23 6.96
N PRO A 145 -9.87 9.05 6.60
CA PRO A 145 -8.48 8.62 6.60
C PRO A 145 -7.93 8.46 8.01
N LEU A 146 -7.06 7.48 8.20
CA LEU A 146 -6.34 7.28 9.46
C LEU A 146 -4.95 7.90 9.38
N ALA A 147 -4.65 8.83 10.29
CA ALA A 147 -3.30 9.35 10.44
C ALA A 147 -2.38 8.31 11.10
N ILE A 148 -1.24 8.05 10.47
CA ILE A 148 -0.17 7.23 11.04
C ILE A 148 0.73 8.15 11.85
N ALA A 149 0.46 8.28 13.15
CA ALA A 149 1.20 9.19 14.04
C ALA A 149 2.66 8.76 14.19
N GLY A 150 3.56 9.74 14.20
CA GLY A 150 4.99 9.53 14.47
C GLY A 150 5.82 9.11 13.26
N THR A 151 5.22 8.84 12.11
CA THR A 151 5.93 8.41 10.91
C THR A 151 6.53 9.61 10.16
N ASN A 152 7.85 9.62 9.95
CA ASN A 152 8.51 10.58 9.08
C ASN A 152 8.51 10.07 7.63
N THR A 153 7.46 10.39 6.89
CA THR A 153 7.30 9.91 5.51
C THR A 153 8.12 10.71 4.48
N LYS A 154 8.59 11.91 4.81
CA LYS A 154 9.38 12.74 3.86
C LYS A 154 10.66 12.04 3.39
N ALA A 155 11.36 11.34 4.27
CA ALA A 155 12.55 10.59 3.91
C ALA A 155 12.29 9.45 2.90
N LEU A 156 11.04 9.00 2.77
CA LEU A 156 10.67 7.90 1.88
C LEU A 156 10.53 8.32 0.42
N VAL A 157 10.49 9.61 0.14
CA VAL A 157 10.34 10.15 -1.23
C VAL A 157 11.63 10.76 -1.78
N ALA A 158 12.69 10.85 -0.95
CA ALA A 158 13.98 11.36 -1.40
C ALA A 158 14.53 10.47 -2.52
N GLU A 159 15.03 11.10 -3.58
CA GLU A 159 15.70 10.39 -4.67
C GLU A 159 16.99 9.74 -4.18
N ALA A 160 17.31 8.55 -4.69
CA ALA A 160 18.60 7.93 -4.42
C ALA A 160 19.72 8.70 -5.12
N GLU A 161 20.88 8.84 -4.47
CA GLU A 161 22.01 9.62 -4.98
C GLU A 161 22.57 9.09 -6.31
N ASN A 162 22.41 7.79 -6.60
CA ASN A 162 22.90 7.12 -7.80
C ASN A 162 21.79 6.34 -8.51
N ILE A 163 20.78 7.03 -9.04
CA ILE A 163 19.64 6.43 -9.74
C ILE A 163 20.09 5.54 -10.92
N ALA A 164 21.16 5.88 -11.60
CA ALA A 164 21.65 5.14 -12.77
C ALA A 164 22.12 3.71 -12.46
N ASP A 165 22.61 3.46 -11.24
CA ASP A 165 23.14 2.14 -10.83
C ASP A 165 22.04 1.26 -10.18
N VAL A 166 21.01 1.86 -9.62
CA VAL A 166 19.99 1.16 -8.83
C VAL A 166 18.85 0.61 -9.70
N GLY A 167 18.54 1.25 -10.83
CA GLY A 167 17.46 0.82 -11.74
C GLY A 167 17.73 -0.48 -12.51
N ARG A 168 18.89 -1.13 -12.32
CA ARG A 168 19.26 -2.35 -13.02
C ARG A 168 19.42 -3.58 -12.13
N SER A 169 19.26 -3.45 -10.82
CA SER A 169 19.30 -4.58 -9.90
C SER A 169 18.16 -4.53 -8.90
N VAL A 170 16.93 -4.52 -9.43
CA VAL A 170 15.75 -4.76 -8.61
C VAL A 170 15.85 -6.18 -8.07
N HIS A 171 15.81 -6.33 -6.74
CA HIS A 171 15.65 -7.63 -6.14
C HIS A 171 14.30 -8.21 -6.62
N PRO A 172 14.20 -9.52 -6.93
CA PRO A 172 12.94 -10.10 -7.43
C PRO A 172 11.70 -9.77 -6.59
N HIS A 173 11.85 -9.56 -5.29
CA HIS A 173 10.71 -9.44 -4.37
C HIS A 173 10.67 -8.14 -3.56
N PHE A 174 11.62 -7.24 -3.73
CA PHE A 174 11.57 -5.91 -3.11
C PHE A 174 12.40 -4.89 -3.90
N VAL A 175 12.11 -3.62 -3.69
CA VAL A 175 12.79 -2.51 -4.38
C VAL A 175 12.83 -1.27 -3.50
N ASP A 176 13.92 -0.53 -3.52
CA ASP A 176 13.95 0.83 -2.99
C ASP A 176 13.17 1.74 -3.93
N THR A 177 12.01 2.23 -3.46
CA THR A 177 11.10 3.02 -4.29
C THR A 177 11.72 4.35 -4.72
N ARG A 178 12.72 4.86 -3.99
CA ARG A 178 13.42 6.11 -4.32
C ARG A 178 14.29 5.96 -5.56
N ALA A 179 14.75 4.74 -5.84
CA ALA A 179 15.62 4.42 -6.95
C ALA A 179 14.91 4.15 -8.28
N ILE A 180 13.58 3.94 -8.25
CA ILE A 180 12.78 3.76 -9.46
C ILE A 180 12.56 5.13 -10.14
N PRO A 181 12.82 5.26 -11.45
CA PRO A 181 12.58 6.51 -12.15
C PRO A 181 11.08 6.84 -12.23
N TRP A 182 10.77 8.12 -12.27
CA TRP A 182 9.42 8.59 -12.57
C TRP A 182 9.08 8.35 -14.04
N ILE A 183 7.92 7.77 -14.28
CA ILE A 183 7.30 7.66 -15.60
C ILE A 183 6.23 8.74 -15.66
N GLU A 184 6.37 9.72 -16.56
CA GLU A 184 5.36 10.75 -16.74
C GLU A 184 4.09 10.12 -17.32
N ASN A 185 2.93 10.46 -16.75
CA ASN A 185 1.66 9.97 -17.26
C ASN A 185 1.26 10.78 -18.52
N PRO A 186 1.18 10.15 -19.70
CA PRO A 186 0.86 10.87 -20.91
C PRO A 186 -0.56 11.41 -20.96
N SER A 187 -1.48 10.80 -20.19
CA SER A 187 -2.91 11.18 -20.18
C SER A 187 -3.22 12.28 -19.17
N VAL A 188 -2.36 12.47 -18.15
CA VAL A 188 -2.59 13.46 -17.09
C VAL A 188 -1.32 14.29 -16.88
N PRO A 189 -1.34 15.58 -17.30
CA PRO A 189 -0.20 16.47 -17.09
C PRO A 189 0.18 16.60 -15.61
N ASP A 190 1.48 16.72 -15.33
CA ASP A 190 2.05 16.86 -13.99
C ASP A 190 1.76 15.67 -13.04
N MET A 191 1.48 14.50 -13.63
CA MET A 191 1.35 13.26 -12.90
C MET A 191 2.45 12.27 -13.32
N GLY A 192 3.22 11.80 -12.34
CA GLY A 192 4.27 10.81 -12.52
C GLY A 192 3.96 9.52 -11.75
N LEU A 193 4.43 8.40 -12.27
CA LEU A 193 4.23 7.07 -11.69
C LEU A 193 5.56 6.34 -11.50
N LYS A 194 5.69 5.60 -10.42
CA LYS A 194 6.68 4.53 -10.24
C LYS A 194 5.90 3.23 -10.14
N VAL A 195 6.00 2.37 -11.13
CA VAL A 195 5.29 1.09 -11.15
C VAL A 195 6.14 0.07 -10.41
N LEU A 196 5.65 -0.48 -9.31
CA LEU A 196 6.37 -1.41 -8.45
C LEU A 196 6.06 -2.85 -8.82
N ARG A 197 4.78 -3.15 -9.00
CA ARG A 197 4.29 -4.50 -9.26
C ARG A 197 2.98 -4.43 -10.04
N VAL A 198 2.79 -5.43 -10.92
CA VAL A 198 1.55 -5.67 -11.64
C VAL A 198 1.21 -7.15 -11.53
N SER A 199 -0.02 -7.48 -11.18
CA SER A 199 -0.54 -8.85 -11.20
C SER A 199 -1.55 -9.00 -12.33
N GLU A 200 -1.23 -9.85 -13.30
CA GLU A 200 -2.14 -10.18 -14.40
C GLU A 200 -3.30 -11.06 -13.92
N GLU A 201 -3.05 -11.90 -12.89
CA GLU A 201 -4.06 -12.80 -12.33
C GLU A 201 -5.16 -12.05 -11.59
N THR A 202 -4.77 -11.08 -10.74
CA THR A 202 -5.71 -10.38 -9.87
C THR A 202 -6.10 -8.99 -10.36
N GLY A 203 -5.37 -8.46 -11.34
CA GLY A 203 -5.53 -7.07 -11.81
C GLY A 203 -4.95 -6.02 -10.86
N ILE A 204 -4.31 -6.42 -9.77
CA ILE A 204 -3.75 -5.49 -8.77
C ILE A 204 -2.49 -4.85 -9.31
N THR A 205 -2.39 -3.54 -9.14
CA THR A 205 -1.20 -2.74 -9.46
C THR A 205 -0.75 -1.98 -8.23
N SER A 206 0.55 -2.04 -7.91
CA SER A 206 1.18 -1.29 -6.81
C SER A 206 2.08 -0.20 -7.37
N LEU A 207 1.90 1.03 -6.88
CA LEU A 207 2.48 2.26 -7.43
C LEU A 207 3.01 3.16 -6.31
N ILE A 208 3.97 4.05 -6.69
CA ILE A 208 4.12 5.37 -6.06
C ILE A 208 3.64 6.40 -7.09
N VAL A 209 2.84 7.34 -6.67
CA VAL A 209 2.22 8.36 -7.52
C VAL A 209 2.73 9.74 -7.09
N ARG A 210 3.21 10.54 -8.04
CA ARG A 210 3.39 11.98 -7.91
C ARG A 210 2.21 12.66 -8.60
N HIS A 211 1.38 13.36 -7.83
CA HIS A 211 0.09 13.89 -8.26
C HIS A 211 0.08 15.42 -8.14
N ASN A 212 0.77 16.10 -9.02
CA ASN A 212 0.85 17.56 -9.00
C ASN A 212 -0.22 18.23 -9.87
N GLY A 213 -0.79 17.49 -10.81
CA GLY A 213 -1.92 17.91 -11.65
C GLY A 213 -3.27 17.71 -10.98
N VAL A 214 -4.30 17.74 -11.81
CA VAL A 214 -5.69 17.43 -11.41
C VAL A 214 -6.08 16.09 -12.04
N ALA A 215 -6.43 15.12 -11.22
CA ALA A 215 -7.08 13.90 -11.70
C ALA A 215 -8.56 14.18 -11.91
N GLY A 216 -9.04 13.98 -13.13
CA GLY A 216 -10.45 14.17 -13.51
C GLY A 216 -11.39 13.19 -12.80
N PRO A 217 -12.71 13.39 -12.98
CA PRO A 217 -13.70 12.51 -12.39
C PRO A 217 -13.51 11.06 -12.79
N HIS A 218 -13.56 10.14 -11.82
CA HIS A 218 -13.36 8.72 -12.08
C HIS A 218 -14.01 7.81 -11.04
N TYR A 219 -14.27 6.57 -11.45
CA TYR A 219 -14.68 5.48 -10.58
C TYR A 219 -13.53 4.54 -10.30
N HIS A 220 -13.43 4.08 -9.07
CA HIS A 220 -12.67 2.89 -8.69
C HIS A 220 -13.54 1.65 -8.93
N LEU A 221 -13.37 0.93 -10.04
CA LEU A 221 -14.13 -0.30 -10.32
C LEU A 221 -13.73 -1.44 -9.37
N GLY A 222 -12.44 -1.50 -8.99
CA GLY A 222 -11.97 -2.20 -7.81
C GLY A 222 -11.72 -1.21 -6.67
N ALA A 223 -11.37 -1.69 -5.50
CA ALA A 223 -10.96 -0.82 -4.41
C ALA A 223 -9.56 -0.23 -4.66
N ALA A 224 -9.16 0.76 -3.86
CA ALA A 224 -7.79 1.23 -3.77
C ALA A 224 -7.43 1.57 -2.32
N ASP A 225 -6.16 1.41 -1.96
CA ASP A 225 -5.60 2.00 -0.76
C ASP A 225 -4.37 2.84 -1.09
N PHE A 226 -4.14 3.87 -0.30
CA PHE A 226 -2.96 4.70 -0.45
C PHE A 226 -2.59 5.43 0.84
N MET A 227 -1.31 5.75 0.97
CA MET A 227 -0.76 6.54 2.06
C MET A 227 -0.02 7.75 1.51
N VAL A 228 -0.37 8.94 1.99
CA VAL A 228 0.35 10.18 1.63
C VAL A 228 1.75 10.14 2.24
N LEU A 229 2.77 10.29 1.41
CA LEU A 229 4.18 10.34 1.81
C LEU A 229 4.70 11.78 1.88
N ASN A 230 4.28 12.64 0.96
CA ASN A 230 4.69 14.04 0.89
C ASN A 230 3.57 14.90 0.32
N GLY A 231 3.58 16.20 0.62
CA GLY A 231 2.56 17.13 0.16
C GLY A 231 1.19 16.87 0.78
N ARG A 232 0.14 17.39 0.16
CA ARG A 232 -1.24 17.25 0.66
C ARG A 232 -2.21 17.04 -0.49
N ILE A 233 -3.07 16.04 -0.36
CA ILE A 233 -4.15 15.76 -1.31
C ILE A 233 -5.45 16.43 -0.85
N GLY A 234 -6.12 17.12 -1.77
CA GLY A 234 -7.44 17.69 -1.56
C GLY A 234 -8.52 16.88 -2.29
N TYR A 235 -9.61 16.68 -1.59
CA TYR A 235 -10.86 16.12 -2.11
C TYR A 235 -11.97 17.15 -1.93
N ARG A 236 -12.94 17.18 -2.83
CA ARG A 236 -14.06 18.13 -2.74
C ARG A 236 -14.82 18.03 -1.40
N ALA A 237 -14.99 16.81 -0.88
CA ALA A 237 -15.69 16.56 0.39
C ALA A 237 -14.76 16.55 1.61
N GLY A 238 -13.45 16.80 1.43
CA GLY A 238 -12.45 16.80 2.49
C GLY A 238 -12.24 18.16 3.13
N PRO A 239 -11.34 18.26 4.11
CA PRO A 239 -10.94 19.53 4.68
C PRO A 239 -10.22 20.41 3.65
N PRO A 240 -10.40 21.74 3.69
CA PRO A 240 -9.79 22.65 2.70
C PRO A 240 -8.27 22.57 2.64
N GLU A 241 -7.61 22.30 3.77
CA GLU A 241 -6.17 22.10 3.86
C GLU A 241 -5.70 20.75 3.31
N GLY A 242 -6.63 19.85 2.96
CA GLY A 242 -6.36 18.51 2.48
C GLY A 242 -5.73 17.59 3.52
N TYR A 243 -5.39 16.38 3.09
CA TYR A 243 -4.78 15.34 3.92
C TYR A 243 -3.28 15.23 3.63
N GLY A 244 -2.46 15.22 4.67
CA GLY A 244 -1.01 15.30 4.59
C GLY A 244 -0.28 13.99 4.84
N PRO A 245 1.07 14.06 4.95
CA PRO A 245 1.93 12.89 5.12
C PRO A 245 1.55 12.02 6.32
N GLY A 246 1.59 10.70 6.14
CA GLY A 246 1.21 9.72 7.14
C GLY A 246 -0.29 9.44 7.24
N VAL A 247 -1.12 10.06 6.39
CA VAL A 247 -2.55 9.72 6.30
C VAL A 247 -2.72 8.55 5.35
N TRP A 248 -3.43 7.53 5.80
CA TRP A 248 -3.76 6.33 5.03
C TRP A 248 -5.25 6.31 4.67
N PHE A 249 -5.54 5.93 3.45
CA PHE A 249 -6.89 5.89 2.88
C PHE A 249 -7.23 4.50 2.39
N TYR A 250 -8.53 4.21 2.36
CA TYR A 250 -9.10 3.11 1.60
C TYR A 250 -10.35 3.59 0.88
N GLU A 251 -10.39 3.34 -0.41
CA GLU A 251 -11.49 3.66 -1.29
C GLU A 251 -12.15 2.36 -1.74
N PRO A 252 -13.38 2.08 -1.28
CA PRO A 252 -14.09 0.87 -1.65
C PRO A 252 -14.35 0.77 -3.15
N ALA A 253 -14.54 -0.46 -3.65
CA ALA A 253 -15.00 -0.67 -5.01
C ALA A 253 -16.31 0.09 -5.29
N GLY A 254 -16.39 0.78 -6.42
CA GLY A 254 -17.48 1.67 -6.79
C GLY A 254 -17.34 3.10 -6.25
N ALA A 255 -16.30 3.42 -5.46
CA ALA A 255 -16.02 4.79 -5.06
C ALA A 255 -15.83 5.69 -6.28
N ARG A 256 -16.35 6.90 -6.21
CA ARG A 256 -16.24 7.91 -7.26
C ARG A 256 -15.71 9.21 -6.70
N HIS A 257 -14.73 9.76 -7.41
CA HIS A 257 -14.23 11.12 -7.17
C HIS A 257 -14.70 12.05 -8.27
N GLU A 258 -15.04 13.28 -7.93
CA GLU A 258 -15.26 14.33 -8.95
C GLU A 258 -13.90 14.84 -9.45
N GLU A 259 -13.04 15.26 -8.54
CA GLU A 259 -11.67 15.67 -8.83
C GLU A 259 -10.83 15.49 -7.58
N THR A 260 -9.56 15.15 -7.78
CA THR A 260 -8.55 15.18 -6.73
C THR A 260 -7.36 16.01 -7.19
N GLN A 261 -6.73 16.72 -6.28
CA GLN A 261 -5.66 17.65 -6.62
C GLN A 261 -4.68 17.85 -5.47
N ARG A 262 -3.49 18.32 -5.80
CA ARG A 262 -2.56 18.83 -4.82
C ARG A 262 -3.06 20.15 -4.24
N VAL A 263 -3.01 20.30 -2.89
CA VAL A 263 -3.36 21.53 -2.17
C VAL A 263 -2.19 22.06 -1.33
N SER A 264 -0.96 21.63 -1.63
CA SER A 264 0.28 22.09 -1.01
C SER A 264 1.25 22.65 -2.07
N ASP A 265 2.24 23.41 -1.62
CA ASP A 265 3.35 23.87 -2.49
C ASP A 265 4.33 22.74 -2.81
N GLU A 266 4.47 21.78 -1.89
CA GLU A 266 5.32 20.59 -2.06
C GLU A 266 4.65 19.59 -3.00
N ASP A 267 5.45 18.77 -3.69
CA ASP A 267 4.95 17.66 -4.50
C ASP A 267 4.05 16.74 -3.68
N LEU A 268 2.88 16.44 -4.19
CA LEU A 268 2.01 15.40 -3.62
C LEU A 268 2.49 14.04 -4.08
N ILE A 269 2.95 13.22 -3.13
CA ILE A 269 3.43 11.85 -3.38
C ILE A 269 2.75 10.89 -2.42
N TYR A 270 2.25 9.77 -2.96
CA TYR A 270 1.60 8.73 -2.15
C TYR A 270 1.83 7.33 -2.73
N THR A 271 1.73 6.30 -1.86
CA THR A 271 1.62 4.91 -2.30
C THR A 271 0.23 4.65 -2.84
N ALA A 272 0.08 3.74 -3.78
CA ALA A 272 -1.22 3.26 -4.20
C ALA A 272 -1.19 1.77 -4.51
N ASN A 273 -2.13 1.00 -3.94
CA ASN A 273 -2.53 -0.30 -4.44
C ASN A 273 -3.91 -0.14 -5.07
N VAL A 274 -3.98 -0.40 -6.36
CA VAL A 274 -5.23 -0.35 -7.13
C VAL A 274 -5.68 -1.77 -7.42
N TYR A 275 -6.82 -2.16 -6.87
CA TYR A 275 -7.34 -3.54 -6.89
C TYR A 275 -8.23 -3.83 -8.11
N GLY A 276 -8.26 -2.93 -9.07
CA GLY A 276 -9.02 -3.07 -10.32
C GLY A 276 -8.93 -1.82 -11.17
N PRO A 277 -9.62 -1.76 -12.31
CA PRO A 277 -9.52 -0.61 -13.20
C PRO A 277 -10.06 0.69 -12.60
N LEU A 278 -9.45 1.80 -13.02
CA LEU A 278 -10.01 3.15 -12.89
C LEU A 278 -10.75 3.52 -14.16
N GLN A 279 -11.97 4.03 -14.04
CA GLN A 279 -12.80 4.47 -15.16
C GLN A 279 -12.99 5.98 -15.10
N PHE A 280 -12.49 6.68 -16.10
CA PHE A 280 -12.58 8.14 -16.21
C PHE A 280 -13.76 8.57 -17.07
N ASP A 281 -14.40 9.67 -16.68
CA ASP A 281 -15.50 10.32 -17.37
C ASP A 281 -15.47 11.85 -17.16
N GLU A 282 -16.42 12.60 -17.74
CA GLU A 282 -16.54 14.05 -17.52
C GLU A 282 -17.59 14.41 -16.45
N GLY A 283 -18.19 13.42 -15.81
CA GLY A 283 -19.25 13.58 -14.81
C GLY A 283 -20.21 12.40 -14.80
N VAL A 284 -21.04 12.31 -13.77
CA VAL A 284 -22.03 11.23 -13.64
C VAL A 284 -22.94 11.14 -14.85
N GLY A 285 -22.96 9.98 -15.49
CA GLY A 285 -23.84 9.71 -16.66
C GLY A 285 -23.26 10.18 -17.99
N THR A 286 -22.04 10.69 -18.03
CA THR A 286 -21.33 11.00 -19.29
C THR A 286 -20.64 9.74 -19.85
N PRO A 287 -20.23 9.76 -21.14
CA PRO A 287 -19.46 8.66 -21.72
C PRO A 287 -18.14 8.40 -21.00
N ILE A 288 -17.72 7.13 -20.99
CA ILE A 288 -16.40 6.74 -20.53
C ILE A 288 -15.35 7.30 -21.50
N ILE A 289 -14.35 8.00 -20.95
CA ILE A 289 -13.24 8.57 -21.72
C ILE A 289 -12.08 7.58 -21.77
N GLU A 290 -11.74 6.99 -20.61
CA GLU A 290 -10.58 6.12 -20.45
C GLU A 290 -10.83 5.07 -19.38
N VAL A 291 -10.19 3.93 -19.53
CA VAL A 291 -10.08 2.90 -18.48
C VAL A 291 -8.60 2.57 -18.30
N LEU A 292 -8.07 2.85 -17.11
CA LEU A 292 -6.73 2.45 -16.71
C LEU A 292 -6.79 1.14 -15.94
N SER A 293 -6.09 0.13 -16.42
CA SER A 293 -5.99 -1.18 -15.79
C SER A 293 -4.54 -1.61 -15.64
N TRP A 294 -4.31 -2.78 -15.09
CA TRP A 294 -2.98 -3.37 -14.98
C TRP A 294 -2.23 -3.43 -16.32
N MET A 295 -2.95 -3.55 -17.46
CA MET A 295 -2.34 -3.64 -18.79
C MET A 295 -1.58 -2.36 -19.14
N GLN A 296 -2.21 -1.19 -18.96
CA GLN A 296 -1.61 0.10 -19.25
C GLN A 296 -0.40 0.36 -18.31
N TYR A 297 -0.50 0.03 -17.03
CA TYR A 297 0.62 0.17 -16.09
C TYR A 297 1.80 -0.75 -16.45
N LYS A 298 1.53 -1.97 -16.90
CA LYS A 298 2.56 -2.90 -17.37
C LYS A 298 3.25 -2.39 -18.64
N GLU A 299 2.49 -1.86 -19.59
CA GLU A 299 3.02 -1.25 -20.82
C GLU A 299 3.89 -0.03 -20.52
N LEU A 300 3.45 0.84 -19.60
CA LEU A 300 4.22 2.00 -19.16
C LEU A 300 5.56 1.60 -18.54
N ALA A 301 5.55 0.61 -17.64
CA ALA A 301 6.78 0.09 -17.02
C ALA A 301 7.74 -0.50 -18.07
N ALA A 302 7.23 -1.30 -18.98
CA ALA A 302 8.02 -1.92 -20.05
C ALA A 302 8.63 -0.86 -21.00
N ALA A 303 7.86 0.15 -21.38
CA ALA A 303 8.34 1.25 -22.22
C ALA A 303 9.43 2.09 -21.54
N ALA A 304 9.38 2.22 -20.22
CA ALA A 304 10.38 2.92 -19.42
C ALA A 304 11.58 2.03 -19.03
N GLY A 305 11.57 0.75 -19.36
CA GLY A 305 12.63 -0.21 -19.00
C GLY A 305 12.70 -0.49 -17.49
N VAL A 306 11.56 -0.42 -16.80
CA VAL A 306 11.46 -0.69 -15.35
C VAL A 306 11.17 -2.17 -15.14
N ASP A 307 12.02 -2.83 -14.35
CA ASP A 307 11.79 -4.19 -13.89
C ASP A 307 10.79 -4.19 -12.73
N LEU A 308 9.74 -5.01 -12.85
CA LEU A 308 8.69 -5.14 -11.83
C LEU A 308 9.03 -6.21 -10.80
N VAL A 309 8.60 -5.98 -9.56
CA VAL A 309 8.67 -7.00 -8.50
C VAL A 309 7.82 -8.21 -8.89
N HIS A 310 8.36 -9.42 -8.66
CA HIS A 310 7.75 -10.68 -9.06
C HIS A 310 6.55 -11.04 -8.19
N ASN A 311 5.59 -11.75 -8.80
CA ASN A 311 4.37 -12.24 -8.15
C ASN A 311 4.56 -13.61 -7.46
N THR A 312 5.62 -14.34 -7.75
CA THR A 312 5.91 -15.69 -7.24
C THR A 312 7.37 -15.80 -6.81
N PHE A 313 7.69 -16.76 -5.96
CA PHE A 313 9.07 -17.10 -5.56
C PHE A 313 9.73 -18.10 -6.55
N GLU A 314 9.49 -17.95 -7.83
CA GLU A 314 10.13 -18.77 -8.86
C GLU A 314 11.34 -18.08 -9.47
#